data_f1f55380d414ef46b3e5fcb36294f6ea
#
_entry.id   f1f55380d414ef46b3e5fcb36294f6ea
#
_cell.length_a   1.000
_cell.length_b   1.000
_cell.length_c   1.000
_cell.angle_alpha   90.00
_cell.angle_beta   90.00
_cell.angle_gamma   90.00
#
_symmetry.space_group_name_H-M   'P 1'
#
loop_
_entity.id
_entity.type
_entity.pdbx_description
1 polymer ?
#
loop_
_entity_poly.entity_id
_entity_poly.type
_entity_poly.pdbx_seq_one_letter_code
_entity_poly.pdbx_strand_id
1 'polypeptide(L)'
;MQAKIRFWICFLGAFIFLLGGLQAQEKDLKYGKTPDKLFPYQKFQEAYKYHFIEPVQFYGAGRDKVAPDNLEEVRIGFLGPLEGSSLVPLGEQMLNGATLALEQANANGGFKGLPYVLMVHNDVGLWGAAANEVVKMDEEKVWAWLGSIDDIVSHVALRATLKMEIMMVNTGDPDPTFTETNIPWAIRVISDDRQSGYALATHIFEEKKHERVAVIRTNTRYGRVGIMEYSGAAVRLGHPMMIEERFNDGETDFSMQLGNIKRVSPDAILIWANARESGLILQQIRKMGMNQPVYASDRIVSNEFLELAGDLAEGVISTCPYNPLSGNIQLAAFKRDYIERFGIEPDVFAAHAYDGMNLIVKATQKVGLNRVLIRDVLTDLTSFQGYEGVTGKIILDESWNDIGDIWMAEVKNGQFEFSPSPELGERAHSGKMVGY
;
A
#
# COMPACT_ATOMS: atom_id res chain seq x y z
N MET A 1 -59.84 -55.18 2.92
CA MET A 1 -58.48 -55.00 2.38
C MET A 1 -58.33 -53.67 1.65
N GLN A 2 -58.77 -52.59 2.27
CA GLN A 2 -58.75 -51.20 1.70
C GLN A 2 -58.34 -50.09 2.70
N ALA A 3 -57.63 -50.43 3.78
CA ALA A 3 -57.28 -49.43 4.82
C ALA A 3 -55.79 -49.26 5.04
N LYS A 4 -54.89 -49.71 4.13
CA LYS A 4 -53.42 -49.62 4.31
C LYS A 4 -52.70 -48.79 3.26
N ILE A 5 -53.40 -48.16 2.29
CA ILE A 5 -52.74 -47.38 1.20
C ILE A 5 -52.80 -45.86 1.41
N ARG A 6 -53.55 -45.37 2.38
CA ARG A 6 -53.67 -43.89 2.60
C ARG A 6 -52.65 -43.27 3.56
N PHE A 7 -51.80 -44.06 4.19
CA PHE A 7 -50.84 -43.55 5.19
C PHE A 7 -49.42 -43.25 4.63
N TRP A 8 -49.14 -43.65 3.37
CA TRP A 8 -47.80 -43.46 2.79
C TRP A 8 -47.66 -42.24 1.89
N ILE A 9 -48.76 -41.59 1.49
CA ILE A 9 -48.72 -40.41 0.60
C ILE A 9 -48.56 -39.12 1.38
N CYS A 10 -48.93 -39.09 2.67
CA CYS A 10 -48.74 -37.88 3.48
C CYS A 10 -47.31 -37.69 4.03
N PHE A 11 -46.47 -38.74 4.02
CA PHE A 11 -45.09 -38.62 4.53
C PHE A 11 -44.09 -38.21 3.44
N LEU A 12 -44.39 -38.42 2.15
CA LEU A 12 -43.52 -37.92 1.07
C LEU A 12 -43.75 -36.45 0.73
N GLY A 13 -44.92 -35.90 1.03
CA GLY A 13 -45.24 -34.48 0.80
C GLY A 13 -44.60 -33.54 1.84
N ALA A 14 -44.33 -34.01 3.08
CA ALA A 14 -43.70 -33.22 4.13
C ALA A 14 -42.20 -33.13 4.02
N PHE A 15 -41.52 -34.07 3.30
CA PHE A 15 -40.07 -34.06 3.14
C PHE A 15 -39.59 -33.21 1.98
N ILE A 16 -40.49 -32.86 1.01
CA ILE A 16 -40.16 -31.99 -0.12
C ILE A 16 -40.30 -30.50 0.25
N PHE A 17 -41.08 -30.17 1.29
CA PHE A 17 -41.22 -28.77 1.77
C PHE A 17 -40.13 -28.33 2.78
N LEU A 18 -39.27 -29.23 3.27
CA LEU A 18 -38.17 -28.91 4.16
C LEU A 18 -36.82 -28.73 3.46
N LEU A 19 -36.76 -28.97 2.14
CA LEU A 19 -35.56 -28.71 1.33
C LEU A 19 -35.61 -27.38 0.56
N GLY A 20 -36.69 -26.62 0.68
CA GLY A 20 -36.90 -25.34 -0.02
C GLY A 20 -36.60 -24.08 0.81
N GLY A 21 -36.03 -24.21 2.00
CA GLY A 21 -35.94 -23.11 2.95
C GLY A 21 -34.53 -22.79 3.52
N LEU A 22 -33.47 -23.33 2.96
CA LEU A 22 -32.11 -22.91 3.25
C LEU A 22 -31.50 -22.17 2.04
N GLN A 23 -32.18 -21.17 1.52
CA GLN A 23 -31.46 -20.02 1.00
C GLN A 23 -30.86 -19.36 2.26
N ALA A 24 -29.58 -19.64 2.48
CA ALA A 24 -28.79 -18.79 3.36
C ALA A 24 -29.04 -17.35 2.88
N GLN A 25 -29.71 -16.54 3.69
CA GLN A 25 -29.66 -15.10 3.52
C GLN A 25 -28.17 -14.81 3.39
N GLU A 26 -27.75 -14.38 2.22
CA GLU A 26 -26.46 -13.75 2.02
C GLU A 26 -26.42 -12.61 3.05
N LYS A 27 -25.79 -12.85 4.22
CA LYS A 27 -25.48 -11.80 5.14
C LYS A 27 -24.66 -10.83 4.31
N ASP A 28 -25.21 -9.66 4.09
CA ASP A 28 -24.45 -8.52 3.58
C ASP A 28 -23.36 -8.26 4.60
N LEU A 29 -22.24 -8.94 4.43
CA LEU A 29 -21.13 -8.86 5.37
C LEU A 29 -20.54 -7.48 5.21
N LYS A 30 -20.63 -6.70 6.27
CA LYS A 30 -20.03 -5.36 6.37
C LYS A 30 -18.52 -5.41 6.05
N TYR A 31 -17.91 -6.55 6.22
CA TYR A 31 -16.50 -6.87 6.07
C TYR A 31 -16.29 -7.97 5.04
N GLY A 32 -15.05 -8.33 4.74
CA GLY A 32 -14.72 -9.39 3.78
C GLY A 32 -14.46 -8.86 2.37
N LYS A 33 -13.77 -7.71 2.27
CA LYS A 33 -13.47 -7.06 0.98
C LYS A 33 -12.13 -7.42 0.40
N THR A 34 -11.22 -7.94 1.21
CA THR A 34 -9.91 -8.36 0.74
C THR A 34 -10.10 -9.52 -0.23
N PRO A 35 -9.64 -9.41 -1.50
CA PRO A 35 -9.68 -10.51 -2.44
C PRO A 35 -8.91 -11.73 -1.92
N ASP A 36 -9.41 -12.94 -2.13
CA ASP A 36 -8.75 -14.18 -1.69
C ASP A 36 -7.29 -14.28 -2.15
N LYS A 37 -6.98 -13.78 -3.32
CA LYS A 37 -5.64 -13.76 -3.89
C LYS A 37 -4.65 -12.85 -3.13
N LEU A 38 -5.15 -11.90 -2.35
CA LEU A 38 -4.35 -11.04 -1.50
C LEU A 38 -4.17 -11.60 -0.09
N PHE A 39 -4.73 -12.76 0.24
CA PHE A 39 -4.39 -13.45 1.48
C PHE A 39 -2.96 -14.01 1.41
N PRO A 40 -2.22 -14.01 2.52
CA PRO A 40 -0.88 -14.56 2.55
C PRO A 40 -0.82 -16.00 2.04
N TYR A 41 0.09 -16.28 1.12
CA TYR A 41 0.28 -17.62 0.58
C TYR A 41 1.42 -18.32 1.32
N GLN A 42 1.12 -18.93 2.47
CA GLN A 42 2.09 -19.72 3.23
C GLN A 42 1.38 -20.74 4.12
N LYS A 43 2.13 -21.62 4.79
CA LYS A 43 1.60 -22.60 5.73
C LYS A 43 0.78 -22.02 6.90
N PHE A 44 0.87 -20.72 7.13
CA PHE A 44 0.13 -20.01 8.17
C PHE A 44 -1.10 -19.26 7.63
N GLN A 45 -1.49 -19.50 6.39
CA GLN A 45 -2.59 -18.80 5.71
C GLN A 45 -3.88 -18.77 6.56
N GLU A 46 -4.23 -19.87 7.21
CA GLU A 46 -5.45 -19.94 8.02
C GLU A 46 -5.40 -19.02 9.25
N ALA A 47 -4.23 -18.87 9.88
CA ALA A 47 -4.06 -17.93 10.99
C ALA A 47 -4.21 -16.47 10.54
N TYR A 48 -3.72 -16.15 9.34
CA TYR A 48 -3.83 -14.81 8.78
C TYR A 48 -5.23 -14.49 8.27
N LYS A 49 -5.99 -15.42 7.74
CA LYS A 49 -7.37 -15.19 7.27
C LYS A 49 -8.24 -14.48 8.30
N TYR A 50 -8.04 -14.76 9.57
CA TYR A 50 -8.77 -14.11 10.65
C TYR A 50 -8.64 -12.58 10.62
N HIS A 51 -7.50 -12.04 10.26
CA HIS A 51 -7.24 -10.61 10.17
C HIS A 51 -8.04 -9.92 9.05
N PHE A 52 -8.49 -10.67 8.04
CA PHE A 52 -9.21 -10.17 6.87
C PHE A 52 -10.74 -10.40 6.96
N ILE A 53 -11.24 -10.86 8.10
CA ILE A 53 -12.67 -11.12 8.31
C ILE A 53 -13.34 -9.94 9.00
N GLU A 54 -12.74 -9.41 10.06
CA GLU A 54 -13.30 -8.34 10.87
C GLU A 54 -12.17 -7.49 11.48
N PRO A 55 -12.25 -6.14 11.38
CA PRO A 55 -11.22 -5.29 11.94
C PRO A 55 -11.22 -5.35 13.47
N VAL A 56 -10.05 -5.21 14.07
CA VAL A 56 -9.90 -5.15 15.52
C VAL A 56 -10.59 -3.91 16.06
N GLN A 57 -11.48 -4.12 17.01
CA GLN A 57 -12.19 -3.02 17.68
C GLN A 57 -11.32 -2.39 18.77
N PHE A 58 -11.34 -1.08 18.85
CA PHE A 58 -10.71 -0.34 19.94
C PHE A 58 -11.77 0.17 20.93
N TYR A 59 -11.76 -0.38 22.14
CA TYR A 59 -12.69 -0.04 23.21
C TYR A 59 -12.06 0.85 24.29
N GLY A 60 -10.85 1.35 24.09
CA GLY A 60 -10.14 2.18 25.04
C GLY A 60 -10.86 3.49 25.37
N ALA A 61 -10.51 4.09 26.48
CA ALA A 61 -11.04 5.36 26.97
C ALA A 61 -10.61 6.55 26.07
N GLY A 62 -11.17 7.71 26.32
CA GLY A 62 -10.72 8.97 25.74
C GLY A 62 -11.67 9.64 24.75
N ARG A 63 -12.81 8.98 24.41
CA ARG A 63 -13.82 9.56 23.49
C ARG A 63 -14.51 10.80 24.05
N ASP A 64 -14.55 10.93 25.37
CA ASP A 64 -15.12 12.04 26.12
C ASP A 64 -14.12 13.16 26.42
N LYS A 65 -12.84 12.98 26.06
CA LYS A 65 -11.82 14.02 26.24
C LYS A 65 -12.15 15.23 25.36
N VAL A 66 -12.19 16.40 25.97
CA VAL A 66 -12.38 17.67 25.27
C VAL A 66 -11.02 18.30 24.99
N ALA A 67 -10.86 18.86 23.80
CA ALA A 67 -9.66 19.64 23.46
C ALA A 67 -9.55 20.88 24.36
N PRO A 68 -8.34 21.38 24.65
CA PRO A 68 -8.16 22.64 25.34
C PRO A 68 -8.82 23.80 24.60
N ASP A 69 -9.47 24.72 25.32
CA ASP A 69 -10.18 25.86 24.75
C ASP A 69 -9.24 26.98 24.22
N ASN A 70 -7.96 26.94 24.62
CA ASN A 70 -6.97 27.97 24.31
C ASN A 70 -5.97 27.54 23.23
N LEU A 71 -6.38 26.69 22.30
CA LEU A 71 -5.54 26.31 21.19
C LEU A 71 -5.36 27.49 20.22
N GLU A 72 -4.13 27.72 19.78
CA GLU A 72 -3.79 28.71 18.77
C GLU A 72 -3.58 28.07 17.38
N GLU A 73 -3.32 26.76 17.35
CA GLU A 73 -3.03 25.97 16.15
C GLU A 73 -3.42 24.51 16.32
N VAL A 74 -3.53 23.78 15.20
CA VAL A 74 -3.76 22.34 15.16
C VAL A 74 -2.50 21.65 14.63
N ARG A 75 -1.80 20.94 15.48
CA ARG A 75 -0.54 20.29 15.14
C ARG A 75 -0.75 18.90 14.56
N ILE A 76 -0.21 18.67 13.38
CA ILE A 76 -0.19 17.36 12.70
C ILE A 76 1.28 16.96 12.53
N GLY A 77 1.60 15.71 12.88
CA GLY A 77 2.97 15.20 12.76
C GLY A 77 3.29 14.71 11.35
N PHE A 78 4.55 14.76 11.01
CA PHE A 78 5.15 14.11 9.85
C PHE A 78 6.43 13.40 10.30
N LEU A 79 6.64 12.15 9.84
CA LEU A 79 7.88 11.41 10.02
C LEU A 79 8.32 10.81 8.69
N GLY A 80 9.53 11.11 8.25
CA GLY A 80 10.08 10.56 7.01
C GLY A 80 11.58 10.69 6.93
N PRO A 81 12.22 10.02 5.93
CA PRO A 81 13.64 10.08 5.69
C PRO A 81 14.00 11.41 5.02
N LEU A 82 14.46 12.38 5.82
CA LEU A 82 14.84 13.72 5.33
C LEU A 82 16.36 13.95 5.34
N GLU A 83 17.11 13.08 6.04
CA GLU A 83 18.57 13.10 6.08
C GLU A 83 19.10 11.68 6.34
N GLY A 84 20.34 11.41 5.94
CA GLY A 84 21.07 10.21 6.34
C GLY A 84 20.60 8.89 5.72
N SER A 85 19.73 8.93 4.71
CA SER A 85 19.16 7.77 4.05
C SER A 85 19.20 7.90 2.52
N SER A 86 19.29 6.80 1.79
CA SER A 86 19.11 6.75 0.34
C SER A 86 17.67 7.10 -0.08
N LEU A 87 16.72 7.11 0.86
CA LEU A 87 15.32 7.42 0.64
C LEU A 87 14.98 8.93 0.77
N VAL A 88 15.97 9.79 1.03
CA VAL A 88 15.75 11.24 1.20
C VAL A 88 14.96 11.86 0.05
N PRO A 89 15.24 11.59 -1.23
CA PRO A 89 14.45 12.18 -2.33
C PRO A 89 12.96 11.82 -2.25
N LEU A 90 12.63 10.60 -1.83
CA LEU A 90 11.24 10.15 -1.67
C LEU A 90 10.59 10.76 -0.42
N GLY A 91 11.36 10.93 0.66
CA GLY A 91 10.92 11.61 1.89
C GLY A 91 10.60 13.08 1.66
N GLU A 92 11.40 13.78 0.86
CA GLU A 92 11.13 15.17 0.46
C GLU A 92 9.85 15.30 -0.38
N GLN A 93 9.62 14.38 -1.31
CA GLN A 93 8.38 14.34 -2.09
C GLN A 93 7.16 14.11 -1.18
N MET A 94 7.26 13.17 -0.24
CA MET A 94 6.21 12.91 0.76
C MET A 94 5.93 14.16 1.62
N LEU A 95 6.97 14.83 2.10
CA LEU A 95 6.85 16.06 2.90
C LEU A 95 6.16 17.17 2.10
N ASN A 96 6.54 17.34 0.84
CA ASN A 96 5.94 18.35 -0.04
C ASN A 96 4.45 18.08 -0.27
N GLY A 97 4.05 16.83 -0.52
CA GLY A 97 2.64 16.46 -0.67
C GLY A 97 1.81 16.78 0.58
N ALA A 98 2.33 16.41 1.76
CA ALA A 98 1.70 16.69 3.04
C ALA A 98 1.59 18.20 3.32
N THR A 99 2.66 18.94 3.00
CA THR A 99 2.71 20.41 3.15
C THR A 99 1.66 21.09 2.29
N LEU A 100 1.58 20.74 1.00
CA LEU A 100 0.59 21.31 0.09
C LEU A 100 -0.84 21.11 0.57
N ALA A 101 -1.16 19.90 1.08
CA ALA A 101 -2.48 19.59 1.62
C ALA A 101 -2.84 20.49 2.80
N LEU A 102 -1.91 20.74 3.74
CA LEU A 102 -2.15 21.62 4.89
C LEU A 102 -2.20 23.10 4.47
N GLU A 103 -1.35 23.55 3.53
CA GLU A 103 -1.42 24.91 2.99
C GLU A 103 -2.81 25.19 2.37
N GLN A 104 -3.34 24.24 1.59
CA GLN A 104 -4.68 24.34 1.00
C GLN A 104 -5.79 24.26 2.07
N ALA A 105 -5.65 23.40 3.09
CA ALA A 105 -6.59 23.35 4.20
C ALA A 105 -6.64 24.69 4.96
N ASN A 106 -5.49 25.32 5.18
CA ASN A 106 -5.38 26.61 5.83
C ASN A 106 -5.97 27.74 4.98
N ALA A 107 -5.72 27.75 3.66
CA ALA A 107 -6.32 28.69 2.72
C ALA A 107 -7.86 28.59 2.73
N ASN A 108 -8.41 27.43 3.03
CA ASN A 108 -9.84 27.18 3.17
C ASN A 108 -10.37 27.42 4.60
N GLY A 109 -9.61 28.11 5.46
CA GLY A 109 -10.03 28.52 6.81
C GLY A 109 -9.60 27.62 7.96
N GLY A 110 -8.77 26.62 7.70
CA GLY A 110 -8.20 25.75 8.73
C GLY A 110 -9.23 24.94 9.52
N PHE A 111 -8.94 24.66 10.78
CA PHE A 111 -9.86 24.02 11.71
C PHE A 111 -10.63 25.07 12.52
N LYS A 112 -11.85 25.42 12.10
CA LYS A 112 -12.68 26.43 12.80
C LYS A 112 -11.96 27.78 13.00
N GLY A 113 -11.13 28.17 12.02
CA GLY A 113 -10.32 29.40 12.05
C GLY A 113 -8.92 29.23 12.62
N LEU A 114 -8.56 28.07 13.18
CA LEU A 114 -7.20 27.76 13.63
C LEU A 114 -6.38 27.18 12.47
N PRO A 115 -5.12 27.61 12.30
CA PRO A 115 -4.25 27.02 11.28
C PRO A 115 -3.80 25.62 11.65
N TYR A 116 -3.69 24.75 10.65
CA TYR A 116 -2.92 23.51 10.76
C TYR A 116 -1.43 23.82 10.67
N VAL A 117 -0.64 23.21 11.53
CA VAL A 117 0.83 23.31 11.55
C VAL A 117 1.43 21.92 11.43
N LEU A 118 2.36 21.77 10.50
CA LEU A 118 3.08 20.51 10.30
C LEU A 118 4.30 20.43 11.23
N MET A 119 4.31 19.48 12.15
CA MET A 119 5.45 19.15 13.01
C MET A 119 6.30 18.11 12.28
N VAL A 120 7.44 18.58 11.72
CA VAL A 120 8.27 17.75 10.83
C VAL A 120 9.37 17.06 11.64
N HIS A 121 9.41 15.73 11.55
CA HIS A 121 10.39 14.87 12.18
C HIS A 121 11.14 14.05 11.12
N ASN A 122 12.44 13.87 11.35
CA ASN A 122 13.32 13.09 10.49
C ASN A 122 13.64 11.75 11.16
N ASP A 123 13.45 10.65 10.46
CA ASP A 123 13.77 9.30 10.94
C ASP A 123 15.26 8.96 10.78
N VAL A 124 16.02 9.79 10.09
CA VAL A 124 17.47 9.66 9.77
C VAL A 124 17.87 8.28 9.22
N GLY A 125 16.92 7.52 8.69
CA GLY A 125 17.12 6.13 8.25
C GLY A 125 17.49 5.17 9.39
N LEU A 126 17.26 5.54 10.66
CA LEU A 126 17.62 4.75 11.83
C LEU A 126 16.36 4.32 12.59
N TRP A 127 16.14 3.02 12.66
CA TRP A 127 14.98 2.44 13.33
C TRP A 127 14.82 2.90 14.80
N GLY A 128 15.92 3.11 15.54
CA GLY A 128 15.87 3.56 16.93
C GLY A 128 15.43 5.02 17.08
N ALA A 129 15.61 5.87 16.07
CA ALA A 129 15.17 7.26 16.08
C ALA A 129 13.65 7.36 15.98
N ALA A 130 13.02 6.54 15.16
CA ALA A 130 11.59 6.61 14.88
C ALA A 130 10.69 6.58 16.12
N ALA A 131 10.98 5.71 17.10
CA ALA A 131 10.21 5.66 18.34
C ALA A 131 10.33 6.95 19.17
N ASN A 132 11.52 7.52 19.21
CA ASN A 132 11.77 8.76 19.94
C ASN A 132 11.05 9.95 19.27
N GLU A 133 11.02 9.98 17.94
CA GLU A 133 10.30 11.03 17.20
C GLU A 133 8.77 10.95 17.45
N VAL A 134 8.18 9.76 17.53
CA VAL A 134 6.77 9.62 17.91
C VAL A 134 6.51 10.09 19.37
N VAL A 135 7.46 9.86 20.28
CA VAL A 135 7.36 10.39 21.65
C VAL A 135 7.40 11.92 21.66
N LYS A 136 8.30 12.54 20.87
CA LYS A 136 8.35 14.01 20.72
C LYS A 136 7.02 14.55 20.15
N MET A 137 6.43 13.89 19.16
CA MET A 137 5.11 14.27 18.65
C MET A 137 4.03 14.25 19.75
N ASP A 138 4.11 13.31 20.71
CA ASP A 138 3.19 13.31 21.86
C ASP A 138 3.45 14.49 22.80
N GLU A 139 4.71 14.83 23.06
CA GLU A 139 5.08 16.01 23.85
C GLU A 139 4.63 17.31 23.17
N GLU A 140 4.71 17.39 21.85
CA GLU A 140 4.25 18.48 21.01
C GLU A 140 2.72 18.53 20.86
N LYS A 141 1.99 17.52 21.37
CA LYS A 141 0.53 17.44 21.35
C LYS A 141 -0.04 17.37 19.93
N VAL A 142 0.60 16.63 19.01
CA VAL A 142 0.01 16.37 17.69
C VAL A 142 -1.27 15.55 17.81
N TRP A 143 -2.22 15.78 16.92
CA TRP A 143 -3.52 15.10 16.92
C TRP A 143 -3.52 13.79 16.12
N ALA A 144 -2.75 13.76 15.04
CA ALA A 144 -2.45 12.59 14.21
C ALA A 144 -1.14 12.85 13.47
N TRP A 145 -0.58 11.86 12.81
CA TRP A 145 0.63 12.02 12.02
C TRP A 145 0.67 11.15 10.77
N LEU A 146 1.50 11.55 9.80
CA LEU A 146 1.70 10.92 8.51
C LEU A 146 3.15 10.46 8.35
N GLY A 147 3.38 9.32 7.72
CA GLY A 147 4.68 8.75 7.39
C GLY A 147 4.68 7.24 7.62
N SER A 148 5.70 6.48 7.41
CA SER A 148 6.97 6.77 6.78
C SER A 148 7.14 5.92 5.51
N ILE A 149 8.36 5.88 4.90
CA ILE A 149 8.66 5.08 3.70
C ILE A 149 9.43 3.80 4.06
N ASP A 150 10.34 3.88 5.04
CA ASP A 150 11.15 2.73 5.45
C ASP A 150 10.35 1.76 6.30
N ASP A 151 10.35 0.49 5.90
CA ASP A 151 9.57 -0.58 6.53
C ASP A 151 9.98 -0.80 8.01
N ILE A 152 11.26 -0.72 8.33
CA ILE A 152 11.74 -0.94 9.70
C ILE A 152 11.35 0.26 10.58
N VAL A 153 11.53 1.47 10.06
CA VAL A 153 11.14 2.73 10.72
C VAL A 153 9.64 2.71 11.01
N SER A 154 8.82 2.39 10.01
CA SER A 154 7.36 2.32 10.15
C SER A 154 6.92 1.34 11.23
N HIS A 155 7.50 0.14 11.28
CA HIS A 155 7.17 -0.87 12.30
C HIS A 155 7.58 -0.46 13.72
N VAL A 156 8.69 0.26 13.87
CA VAL A 156 9.11 0.77 15.19
C VAL A 156 8.22 1.93 15.63
N ALA A 157 7.94 2.87 14.71
CA ALA A 157 7.03 3.98 14.95
C ALA A 157 5.61 3.50 15.33
N LEU A 158 5.12 2.46 14.67
CA LEU A 158 3.81 1.85 14.92
C LEU A 158 3.66 1.38 16.38
N ARG A 159 4.70 0.82 16.99
CA ARG A 159 4.68 0.41 18.41
C ARG A 159 4.62 1.59 19.36
N ALA A 160 5.35 2.68 19.04
CA ALA A 160 5.28 3.92 19.80
C ALA A 160 3.91 4.58 19.64
N THR A 161 3.37 4.60 18.45
CA THR A 161 2.03 5.08 18.10
C THR A 161 0.94 4.40 18.95
N LEU A 162 1.00 3.08 19.09
CA LEU A 162 0.10 2.34 19.98
C LEU A 162 0.20 2.83 21.43
N LYS A 163 1.42 3.04 21.93
CA LYS A 163 1.65 3.45 23.31
C LYS A 163 1.20 4.89 23.58
N MET A 164 1.41 5.79 22.60
CA MET A 164 1.06 7.21 22.72
C MET A 164 -0.39 7.49 22.33
N GLU A 165 -1.09 6.51 21.76
CA GLU A 165 -2.47 6.67 21.26
C GLU A 165 -2.61 7.87 20.31
N ILE A 166 -1.73 7.91 19.28
CA ILE A 166 -1.76 8.90 18.22
C ILE A 166 -1.95 8.18 16.88
N MET A 167 -2.95 8.56 16.10
CA MET A 167 -3.23 7.91 14.83
C MET A 167 -2.13 8.14 13.80
N MET A 168 -1.63 7.06 13.20
CA MET A 168 -0.69 7.05 12.08
C MET A 168 -1.42 6.80 10.76
N VAL A 169 -1.17 7.65 9.77
CA VAL A 169 -1.57 7.42 8.37
C VAL A 169 -0.30 7.12 7.59
N ASN A 170 -0.10 5.86 7.22
CA ASN A 170 1.05 5.45 6.42
C ASN A 170 0.76 5.67 4.93
N THR A 171 1.72 6.28 4.22
CA THR A 171 1.61 6.65 2.81
C THR A 171 2.83 6.24 1.98
N GLY A 172 3.69 5.35 2.52
CA GLY A 172 4.92 5.01 1.82
C GLY A 172 5.52 3.64 2.10
N ASP A 173 5.19 3.00 3.23
CA ASP A 173 5.68 1.66 3.57
C ASP A 173 4.81 0.58 2.88
N PRO A 174 5.37 -0.20 1.94
CA PRO A 174 4.62 -1.21 1.21
C PRO A 174 4.57 -2.58 1.90
N ASP A 175 5.20 -2.76 3.07
CA ASP A 175 5.24 -4.06 3.76
C ASP A 175 3.83 -4.48 4.23
N PRO A 176 3.26 -5.58 3.72
CA PRO A 176 1.93 -6.04 4.14
C PRO A 176 1.81 -6.25 5.64
N THR A 177 2.90 -6.67 6.31
CA THR A 177 2.87 -6.96 7.74
C THR A 177 2.69 -5.71 8.60
N PHE A 178 2.84 -4.50 8.05
CA PHE A 178 2.58 -3.25 8.76
C PHE A 178 1.13 -3.20 9.28
N THR A 179 0.15 -3.41 8.43
CA THR A 179 -1.28 -3.43 8.82
C THR A 179 -1.70 -4.75 9.46
N GLU A 180 -1.09 -5.88 9.06
CA GLU A 180 -1.37 -7.22 9.61
C GLU A 180 -0.96 -7.38 11.09
N THR A 181 -0.21 -6.43 11.67
CA THR A 181 0.00 -6.38 13.12
C THR A 181 -1.30 -6.15 13.90
N ASN A 182 -2.36 -5.68 13.24
CA ASN A 182 -3.64 -5.31 13.83
C ASN A 182 -3.53 -4.28 14.97
N ILE A 183 -2.53 -3.40 14.90
CA ILE A 183 -2.42 -2.28 15.84
C ILE A 183 -3.45 -1.24 15.46
N PRO A 184 -4.46 -0.97 16.32
CA PRO A 184 -5.64 -0.19 15.94
C PRO A 184 -5.40 1.33 15.88
N TRP A 185 -4.15 1.76 15.73
CA TRP A 185 -3.72 3.15 15.66
C TRP A 185 -3.00 3.50 14.36
N ALA A 186 -3.18 2.68 13.34
CA ALA A 186 -2.61 2.94 12.02
C ALA A 186 -3.55 2.49 10.91
N ILE A 187 -3.49 3.21 9.79
CA ILE A 187 -4.02 2.80 8.48
C ILE A 187 -2.92 2.98 7.44
N ARG A 188 -3.02 2.27 6.33
CA ARG A 188 -2.18 2.49 5.14
C ARG A 188 -3.05 2.91 3.97
N VAL A 189 -2.64 3.96 3.28
CA VAL A 189 -3.37 4.55 2.14
C VAL A 189 -2.54 4.54 0.86
N ILE A 190 -1.69 3.55 0.73
CA ILE A 190 -0.95 3.17 -0.48
C ILE A 190 -1.02 1.65 -0.60
N SER A 191 -0.99 1.12 -1.83
CA SER A 191 -0.95 -0.33 -2.04
C SER A 191 0.33 -0.96 -1.49
N ASP A 192 0.24 -2.25 -1.17
CA ASP A 192 1.36 -3.01 -0.62
C ASP A 192 2.10 -3.88 -1.67
N ASP A 193 3.24 -4.42 -1.21
CA ASP A 193 4.07 -5.31 -2.03
C ASP A 193 3.37 -6.62 -2.40
N ARG A 194 2.34 -7.05 -1.65
CA ARG A 194 1.54 -8.23 -2.02
C ARG A 194 0.68 -7.95 -3.23
N GLN A 195 0.03 -6.78 -3.27
CA GLN A 195 -0.75 -6.35 -4.42
C GLN A 195 0.14 -6.18 -5.65
N SER A 196 1.27 -5.49 -5.50
CA SER A 196 2.27 -5.29 -6.56
C SER A 196 2.88 -6.60 -7.03
N GLY A 197 3.30 -7.46 -6.11
CA GLY A 197 3.89 -8.77 -6.39
C GLY A 197 2.92 -9.70 -7.12
N TYR A 198 1.64 -9.71 -6.73
CA TYR A 198 0.62 -10.51 -7.40
C TYR A 198 0.33 -9.99 -8.81
N ALA A 199 0.20 -8.67 -8.99
CA ALA A 199 -0.01 -8.07 -10.30
C ALA A 199 1.15 -8.37 -11.26
N LEU A 200 2.41 -8.23 -10.80
CA LEU A 200 3.60 -8.58 -11.58
C LEU A 200 3.64 -10.07 -11.93
N ALA A 201 3.41 -10.96 -10.95
CA ALA A 201 3.43 -12.39 -11.19
C ALA A 201 2.38 -12.81 -12.23
N THR A 202 1.15 -12.31 -12.11
CA THR A 202 0.08 -12.56 -13.10
C THR A 202 0.47 -12.05 -14.48
N HIS A 203 0.98 -10.82 -14.58
CA HIS A 203 1.41 -10.26 -15.85
C HIS A 203 2.54 -11.08 -16.48
N ILE A 204 3.56 -11.45 -15.72
CA ILE A 204 4.71 -12.23 -16.18
C ILE A 204 4.29 -13.63 -16.63
N PHE A 205 3.53 -14.37 -15.82
CA PHE A 205 3.26 -15.78 -16.07
C PHE A 205 2.00 -16.02 -16.90
N GLU A 206 0.94 -15.24 -16.69
CA GLU A 206 -0.34 -15.49 -17.33
C GLU A 206 -0.52 -14.66 -18.62
N GLU A 207 -0.02 -13.43 -18.70
CA GLU A 207 -0.14 -12.62 -19.90
C GLU A 207 1.06 -12.77 -20.84
N LYS A 208 2.29 -12.58 -20.32
CA LYS A 208 3.52 -12.68 -21.14
C LYS A 208 3.99 -14.11 -21.34
N LYS A 209 3.44 -15.08 -20.56
CA LYS A 209 3.76 -16.52 -20.68
C LYS A 209 5.24 -16.86 -20.48
N HIS A 210 5.93 -16.09 -19.65
CA HIS A 210 7.26 -16.49 -19.20
C HIS A 210 7.12 -17.63 -18.17
N GLU A 211 8.09 -18.54 -18.15
CA GLU A 211 8.05 -19.68 -17.22
C GLU A 211 9.17 -19.62 -16.18
N ARG A 212 10.28 -18.96 -16.53
CA ARG A 212 11.53 -19.02 -15.77
C ARG A 212 12.01 -17.61 -15.42
N VAL A 213 11.73 -17.18 -14.21
CA VAL A 213 12.10 -15.83 -13.74
C VAL A 213 13.27 -15.91 -12.76
N ALA A 214 14.29 -15.11 -13.02
CA ALA A 214 15.38 -14.84 -12.07
C ALA A 214 15.12 -13.50 -11.37
N VAL A 215 15.50 -13.43 -10.11
CA VAL A 215 15.29 -12.24 -9.28
C VAL A 215 16.62 -11.67 -8.80
N ILE A 216 16.75 -10.35 -8.84
CA ILE A 216 17.79 -9.59 -8.14
C ILE A 216 17.13 -8.53 -7.26
N ARG A 217 17.50 -8.46 -5.99
CA ARG A 217 16.89 -7.53 -5.04
C ARG A 217 17.87 -6.89 -4.08
N THR A 218 17.48 -5.73 -3.56
CA THR A 218 18.18 -5.16 -2.41
C THR A 218 18.06 -6.06 -1.17
N ASN A 219 19.08 -6.05 -0.30
CA ASN A 219 19.08 -6.81 0.95
C ASN A 219 18.41 -6.07 2.11
N THR A 220 17.74 -4.95 1.86
CA THR A 220 16.89 -4.25 2.82
C THR A 220 15.62 -5.05 3.13
N ARG A 221 14.81 -4.61 4.11
CA ARG A 221 13.52 -5.22 4.41
C ARG A 221 12.59 -5.10 3.20
N TYR A 222 12.53 -3.96 2.53
CA TYR A 222 11.80 -3.75 1.29
C TYR A 222 12.03 -4.86 0.25
N GLY A 223 13.29 -5.13 -0.10
CA GLY A 223 13.62 -6.19 -1.07
C GLY A 223 13.23 -7.59 -0.58
N ARG A 224 13.43 -7.86 0.73
CA ARG A 224 13.09 -9.18 1.28
C ARG A 224 11.60 -9.45 1.31
N VAL A 225 10.80 -8.49 1.78
CA VAL A 225 9.36 -8.64 1.91
C VAL A 225 8.69 -8.63 0.53
N GLY A 226 9.05 -7.68 -0.33
CA GLY A 226 8.49 -7.62 -1.68
C GLY A 226 8.73 -8.89 -2.47
N ILE A 227 9.94 -9.46 -2.43
CA ILE A 227 10.21 -10.72 -3.13
C ILE A 227 9.57 -11.91 -2.44
N MET A 228 9.38 -11.89 -1.13
CA MET A 228 8.61 -12.93 -0.43
C MET A 228 7.16 -12.96 -0.92
N GLU A 229 6.52 -11.81 -1.08
CA GLU A 229 5.15 -11.70 -1.57
C GLU A 229 5.05 -12.07 -3.07
N TYR A 230 5.96 -11.58 -3.90
CA TYR A 230 6.06 -11.99 -5.30
C TYR A 230 6.25 -13.52 -5.43
N SER A 231 7.15 -14.10 -4.64
CA SER A 231 7.39 -15.54 -4.64
C SER A 231 6.14 -16.34 -4.23
N GLY A 232 5.40 -15.84 -3.23
CA GLY A 232 4.13 -16.43 -2.83
C GLY A 232 3.12 -16.46 -3.99
N ALA A 233 2.99 -15.36 -4.73
CA ALA A 233 2.15 -15.26 -5.91
C ALA A 233 2.64 -16.20 -7.03
N ALA A 234 3.93 -16.19 -7.34
CA ALA A 234 4.55 -17.01 -8.38
C ALA A 234 4.34 -18.52 -8.11
N VAL A 235 4.57 -18.96 -6.87
CA VAL A 235 4.32 -20.38 -6.48
C VAL A 235 2.85 -20.75 -6.60
N ARG A 236 1.94 -19.86 -6.22
CA ARG A 236 0.48 -20.05 -6.38
C ARG A 236 0.07 -20.24 -7.84
N LEU A 237 0.76 -19.55 -8.76
CA LEU A 237 0.56 -19.68 -10.20
C LEU A 237 1.32 -20.88 -10.82
N GLY A 238 2.10 -21.62 -10.03
CA GLY A 238 2.85 -22.80 -10.49
C GLY A 238 4.27 -22.50 -11.01
N HIS A 239 4.79 -21.30 -10.80
CA HIS A 239 6.07 -20.84 -11.35
C HIS A 239 7.04 -20.37 -10.25
N PRO A 240 7.66 -21.29 -9.48
CA PRO A 240 8.63 -20.90 -8.47
C PRO A 240 9.84 -20.19 -9.12
N MET A 241 10.39 -19.19 -8.44
CA MET A 241 11.58 -18.47 -8.88
C MET A 241 12.75 -19.44 -9.13
N MET A 242 13.53 -19.17 -10.19
CA MET A 242 14.72 -19.99 -10.51
C MET A 242 15.88 -19.73 -9.58
N ILE A 243 16.15 -18.46 -9.32
CA ILE A 243 17.25 -17.96 -8.49
C ILE A 243 16.87 -16.61 -7.91
N GLU A 244 17.33 -16.37 -6.70
CA GLU A 244 17.26 -15.09 -6.02
C GLU A 244 18.68 -14.63 -5.68
N GLU A 245 19.10 -13.54 -6.29
CA GLU A 245 20.34 -12.84 -6.01
C GLU A 245 20.06 -11.57 -5.20
N ARG A 246 21.01 -11.20 -4.36
CA ARG A 246 20.86 -10.04 -3.46
C ARG A 246 22.12 -9.17 -3.46
N PHE A 247 21.91 -7.90 -3.24
CA PHE A 247 22.97 -6.90 -3.09
C PHE A 247 22.66 -5.99 -1.88
N ASN A 248 23.67 -5.32 -1.36
CA ASN A 248 23.51 -4.38 -0.25
C ASN A 248 23.22 -2.98 -0.78
N ASP A 249 22.51 -2.19 0.01
CA ASP A 249 22.22 -0.79 -0.31
C ASP A 249 23.51 -0.04 -0.64
N GLY A 250 23.48 0.78 -1.71
CA GLY A 250 24.62 1.53 -2.20
C GLY A 250 25.66 0.76 -3.03
N GLU A 251 25.48 -0.55 -3.27
CA GLU A 251 26.30 -1.27 -4.23
C GLU A 251 26.09 -0.72 -5.65
N THR A 252 27.17 -0.72 -6.45
CA THR A 252 27.16 -0.23 -7.83
C THR A 252 27.69 -1.24 -8.85
N ASP A 253 28.28 -2.34 -8.41
CA ASP A 253 28.74 -3.45 -9.24
C ASP A 253 27.97 -4.73 -8.90
N PHE A 254 27.17 -5.20 -9.85
CA PHE A 254 26.30 -6.36 -9.74
C PHE A 254 26.77 -7.52 -10.60
N SER A 255 28.02 -7.47 -11.11
CA SER A 255 28.57 -8.42 -12.08
C SER A 255 28.55 -9.87 -11.57
N MET A 256 28.76 -10.08 -10.27
CA MET A 256 28.71 -11.41 -9.65
C MET A 256 27.28 -11.97 -9.68
N GLN A 257 26.32 -11.22 -9.18
CA GLN A 257 24.90 -11.59 -9.11
C GLN A 257 24.35 -11.83 -10.54
N LEU A 258 24.62 -10.90 -11.44
CA LEU A 258 24.20 -11.00 -12.86
C LEU A 258 24.88 -12.15 -13.58
N GLY A 259 26.13 -12.50 -13.23
CA GLY A 259 26.81 -13.69 -13.72
C GLY A 259 26.11 -14.99 -13.30
N ASN A 260 25.58 -15.05 -12.06
CA ASN A 260 24.79 -16.17 -11.58
C ASN A 260 23.44 -16.27 -12.33
N ILE A 261 22.74 -15.15 -12.50
CA ILE A 261 21.50 -15.08 -13.26
C ILE A 261 21.72 -15.52 -14.71
N LYS A 262 22.79 -15.04 -15.37
CA LYS A 262 23.09 -15.40 -16.74
C LYS A 262 23.29 -16.91 -16.92
N ARG A 263 23.92 -17.58 -15.96
CA ARG A 263 24.17 -19.04 -16.01
C ARG A 263 22.91 -19.89 -16.01
N VAL A 264 21.85 -19.44 -15.36
CA VAL A 264 20.57 -20.17 -15.30
C VAL A 264 19.69 -19.87 -16.52
N SER A 265 20.05 -18.90 -17.36
CA SER A 265 19.35 -18.55 -18.61
C SER A 265 17.83 -18.36 -18.39
N PRO A 266 17.38 -17.37 -17.61
CA PRO A 266 15.97 -17.13 -17.38
C PRO A 266 15.27 -16.57 -18.62
N ASP A 267 13.93 -16.66 -18.65
CA ASP A 267 13.11 -16.06 -19.70
C ASP A 267 12.88 -14.56 -19.41
N ALA A 268 12.88 -14.18 -18.12
CA ALA A 268 12.72 -12.82 -17.67
C ALA A 268 13.52 -12.56 -16.38
N ILE A 269 13.81 -11.29 -16.10
CA ILE A 269 14.52 -10.85 -14.89
C ILE A 269 13.63 -9.87 -14.14
N LEU A 270 13.45 -10.08 -12.83
CA LEU A 270 12.78 -9.17 -11.92
C LEU A 270 13.80 -8.47 -11.02
N ILE A 271 13.75 -7.14 -11.01
CA ILE A 271 14.54 -6.27 -10.13
C ILE A 271 13.64 -5.74 -9.02
N TRP A 272 14.02 -5.93 -7.75
CA TRP A 272 13.31 -5.33 -6.61
C TRP A 272 14.25 -4.44 -5.83
N ALA A 273 14.25 -3.15 -6.18
CA ALA A 273 15.22 -2.18 -5.67
C ALA A 273 14.69 -0.74 -5.85
N ASN A 274 15.42 0.24 -5.31
CA ASN A 274 15.11 1.65 -5.59
C ASN A 274 15.48 2.01 -7.05
N ALA A 275 15.03 3.15 -7.51
CA ALA A 275 15.21 3.62 -8.88
C ALA A 275 16.68 3.61 -9.34
N ARG A 276 17.57 4.13 -8.49
CA ARG A 276 19.00 4.24 -8.79
C ARG A 276 19.65 2.88 -9.04
N GLU A 277 19.54 1.95 -8.10
CA GLU A 277 20.11 0.62 -8.23
C GLU A 277 19.48 -0.13 -9.41
N SER A 278 18.17 0.01 -9.61
CA SER A 278 17.47 -0.62 -10.75
C SER A 278 18.01 -0.14 -12.09
N GLY A 279 18.26 1.16 -12.24
CA GLY A 279 18.87 1.72 -13.46
C GLY A 279 20.29 1.19 -13.70
N LEU A 280 21.13 1.13 -12.66
CA LEU A 280 22.49 0.60 -12.74
C LEU A 280 22.50 -0.92 -13.05
N ILE A 281 21.60 -1.68 -12.44
CA ILE A 281 21.43 -3.11 -12.71
C ILE A 281 21.04 -3.32 -14.18
N LEU A 282 20.08 -2.57 -14.68
CA LEU A 282 19.63 -2.66 -16.06
C LEU A 282 20.77 -2.38 -17.07
N GLN A 283 21.56 -1.33 -16.83
CA GLN A 283 22.75 -1.04 -17.64
C GLN A 283 23.71 -2.23 -17.68
N GLN A 284 23.99 -2.86 -16.52
CA GLN A 284 24.90 -4.00 -16.45
C GLN A 284 24.31 -5.25 -17.07
N ILE A 285 23.00 -5.51 -16.95
CA ILE A 285 22.28 -6.57 -17.67
C ILE A 285 22.57 -6.45 -19.18
N ARG A 286 22.34 -5.28 -19.76
CA ARG A 286 22.51 -5.04 -21.19
C ARG A 286 23.99 -5.09 -21.60
N LYS A 287 24.91 -4.53 -20.81
CA LYS A 287 26.36 -4.62 -21.02
C LYS A 287 26.87 -6.06 -21.04
N MET A 288 26.27 -6.95 -20.24
CA MET A 288 26.60 -8.38 -20.22
C MET A 288 25.97 -9.17 -21.39
N GLY A 289 25.26 -8.50 -22.32
CA GLY A 289 24.60 -9.13 -23.47
C GLY A 289 23.37 -9.94 -23.10
N MET A 290 22.72 -9.64 -21.98
CA MET A 290 21.44 -10.23 -21.57
C MET A 290 20.30 -9.36 -22.10
N ASN A 291 19.46 -9.93 -22.97
CA ASN A 291 18.37 -9.22 -23.66
C ASN A 291 16.98 -9.64 -23.16
N GLN A 292 16.91 -10.40 -22.08
CA GLN A 292 15.64 -10.81 -21.48
C GLN A 292 14.78 -9.59 -21.12
N PRO A 293 13.45 -9.72 -21.20
CA PRO A 293 12.53 -8.76 -20.61
C PRO A 293 12.87 -8.50 -19.15
N VAL A 294 12.80 -7.23 -18.75
CA VAL A 294 13.07 -6.81 -17.37
C VAL A 294 11.78 -6.26 -16.77
N TYR A 295 11.46 -6.75 -15.60
CA TYR A 295 10.40 -6.28 -14.71
C TYR A 295 11.02 -5.69 -13.48
N ALA A 296 10.34 -4.73 -12.84
CA ALA A 296 10.87 -4.11 -11.64
C ALA A 296 9.76 -3.75 -10.64
N SER A 297 10.16 -3.47 -9.40
CA SER A 297 9.26 -2.94 -8.38
C SER A 297 8.79 -1.52 -8.71
N ASP A 298 7.72 -1.08 -8.09
CA ASP A 298 7.07 0.22 -8.31
C ASP A 298 7.98 1.44 -8.13
N ARG A 299 9.02 1.34 -7.32
CA ARG A 299 9.98 2.44 -7.07
C ARG A 299 10.77 2.89 -8.29
N ILE A 300 10.72 2.15 -9.41
CA ILE A 300 11.33 2.62 -10.67
C ILE A 300 10.47 3.65 -11.41
N VAL A 301 9.20 3.83 -11.03
CA VAL A 301 8.31 4.77 -11.71
C VAL A 301 8.69 6.21 -11.31
N SER A 302 9.83 6.66 -11.81
CA SER A 302 10.47 7.94 -11.48
C SER A 302 11.32 8.47 -12.62
N ASN A 303 11.58 9.78 -12.64
CA ASN A 303 12.51 10.39 -13.58
C ASN A 303 13.95 9.91 -13.37
N GLU A 304 14.36 9.65 -12.10
CA GLU A 304 15.69 9.15 -11.79
C GLU A 304 16.00 7.84 -12.52
N PHE A 305 15.05 6.90 -12.54
CA PHE A 305 15.22 5.65 -13.29
C PHE A 305 15.35 5.89 -14.80
N LEU A 306 14.47 6.72 -15.37
CA LEU A 306 14.50 7.02 -16.81
C LEU A 306 15.80 7.71 -17.22
N GLU A 307 16.29 8.64 -16.43
CA GLU A 307 17.56 9.35 -16.68
C GLU A 307 18.76 8.40 -16.60
N LEU A 308 18.81 7.53 -15.61
CA LEU A 308 19.91 6.57 -15.43
C LEU A 308 19.89 5.47 -16.47
N ALA A 309 18.73 4.94 -16.78
CA ALA A 309 18.58 3.83 -17.71
C ALA A 309 18.64 4.28 -19.19
N GLY A 310 18.20 5.52 -19.48
CA GLY A 310 18.15 6.06 -20.85
C GLY A 310 17.36 5.14 -21.79
N ASP A 311 17.84 4.98 -23.01
CA ASP A 311 17.21 4.13 -24.03
C ASP A 311 17.11 2.64 -23.61
N LEU A 312 17.88 2.21 -22.62
CA LEU A 312 17.83 0.84 -22.10
C LEU A 312 16.58 0.56 -21.28
N ALA A 313 15.87 1.61 -20.85
CA ALA A 313 14.60 1.49 -20.13
C ALA A 313 13.45 0.99 -21.02
N GLU A 314 13.56 1.11 -22.33
CA GLU A 314 12.49 0.75 -23.27
C GLU A 314 12.00 -0.69 -23.04
N GLY A 315 10.68 -0.85 -22.86
CA GLY A 315 10.03 -2.13 -22.58
C GLY A 315 10.22 -2.67 -21.16
N VAL A 316 10.81 -1.92 -20.22
CA VAL A 316 10.80 -2.27 -18.79
C VAL A 316 9.39 -2.09 -18.25
N ILE A 317 8.92 -3.08 -17.51
CA ILE A 317 7.56 -3.09 -16.95
C ILE A 317 7.63 -3.14 -15.42
N SER A 318 6.78 -2.33 -14.79
CA SER A 318 6.61 -2.25 -13.34
C SER A 318 5.14 -2.19 -12.97
N THR A 319 4.86 -2.14 -11.67
CA THR A 319 3.57 -1.71 -11.13
C THR A 319 3.62 -0.26 -10.69
N CYS A 320 2.46 0.35 -10.53
CA CYS A 320 2.32 1.67 -9.91
C CYS A 320 1.03 1.69 -9.07
N PRO A 321 1.06 2.24 -7.84
CA PRO A 321 -0.12 2.27 -6.97
C PRO A 321 -1.27 3.15 -7.47
N TYR A 322 -1.05 3.99 -8.46
CA TYR A 322 -2.07 4.81 -9.10
C TYR A 322 -1.66 5.14 -10.54
N ASN A 323 -2.59 5.72 -11.33
CA ASN A 323 -2.27 6.21 -12.66
C ASN A 323 -2.04 7.73 -12.64
N PRO A 324 -0.77 8.20 -12.68
CA PRO A 324 -0.47 9.64 -12.68
C PRO A 324 -0.89 10.37 -13.96
N LEU A 325 -1.32 9.64 -15.00
CA LEU A 325 -1.85 10.19 -16.25
C LEU A 325 -3.38 10.04 -16.36
N SER A 326 -4.07 9.67 -15.28
CA SER A 326 -5.52 9.55 -15.30
C SER A 326 -6.19 10.91 -15.58
N GLY A 327 -7.39 10.87 -16.18
CA GLY A 327 -8.20 12.05 -16.43
C GLY A 327 -8.88 12.67 -15.20
N ASN A 328 -8.44 12.32 -13.99
CA ASN A 328 -8.98 12.83 -12.73
C ASN A 328 -8.70 14.33 -12.59
N ILE A 329 -9.76 15.14 -12.47
CA ILE A 329 -9.65 16.61 -12.35
C ILE A 329 -8.90 17.00 -11.07
N GLN A 330 -9.07 16.26 -9.98
CA GLN A 330 -8.37 16.53 -8.71
C GLN A 330 -6.87 16.28 -8.85
N LEU A 331 -6.49 15.22 -9.56
CA LEU A 331 -5.08 14.93 -9.86
C LEU A 331 -4.46 16.02 -10.72
N ALA A 332 -5.16 16.48 -11.76
CA ALA A 332 -4.66 17.57 -12.60
C ALA A 332 -4.46 18.87 -11.82
N ALA A 333 -5.37 19.19 -10.90
CA ALA A 333 -5.26 20.35 -10.02
C ALA A 333 -4.08 20.19 -9.05
N PHE A 334 -3.96 19.04 -8.39
CA PHE A 334 -2.85 18.73 -7.50
C PHE A 334 -1.49 18.87 -8.20
N LYS A 335 -1.32 18.26 -9.38
CA LYS A 335 -0.06 18.36 -10.14
C LYS A 335 0.30 19.80 -10.46
N ARG A 336 -0.65 20.58 -10.96
CA ARG A 336 -0.42 22.00 -11.25
C ARG A 336 0.02 22.76 -10.01
N ASP A 337 -0.71 22.64 -8.89
CA ASP A 337 -0.46 23.35 -7.65
C ASP A 337 0.87 22.92 -7.01
N TYR A 338 1.20 21.61 -7.12
CA TYR A 338 2.45 21.05 -6.64
C TYR A 338 3.66 21.59 -7.43
N ILE A 339 3.57 21.59 -8.77
CA ILE A 339 4.64 22.12 -9.63
C ILE A 339 4.80 23.62 -9.42
N GLU A 340 3.70 24.38 -9.31
CA GLU A 340 3.74 25.81 -9.01
C GLU A 340 4.43 26.10 -7.68
N ARG A 341 4.18 25.26 -6.66
CA ARG A 341 4.71 25.46 -5.31
C ARG A 341 6.17 25.02 -5.15
N PHE A 342 6.55 23.88 -5.74
CA PHE A 342 7.84 23.24 -5.48
C PHE A 342 8.79 23.19 -6.70
N GLY A 343 8.29 23.49 -7.91
CA GLY A 343 9.10 23.53 -9.13
C GLY A 343 9.50 22.17 -9.68
N ILE A 344 8.94 21.07 -9.16
CA ILE A 344 9.21 19.69 -9.58
C ILE A 344 7.91 18.91 -9.77
N GLU A 345 7.94 17.83 -10.55
CA GLU A 345 6.80 16.93 -10.70
C GLU A 345 6.59 16.10 -9.43
N PRO A 346 5.32 15.91 -8.98
CA PRO A 346 5.04 15.03 -7.87
C PRO A 346 5.22 13.56 -8.26
N ASP A 347 5.80 12.77 -7.38
CA ASP A 347 5.87 11.32 -7.50
C ASP A 347 4.71 10.62 -6.76
N VAL A 348 4.81 9.29 -6.67
CA VAL A 348 3.83 8.45 -5.97
C VAL A 348 3.72 8.80 -4.48
N PHE A 349 4.84 9.14 -3.84
CA PHE A 349 4.87 9.45 -2.40
C PHE A 349 4.27 10.83 -2.11
N ALA A 350 4.50 11.81 -2.99
CA ALA A 350 3.86 13.11 -2.92
C ALA A 350 2.33 13.00 -3.01
N ALA A 351 1.84 12.22 -3.99
CA ALA A 351 0.41 12.06 -4.23
C ALA A 351 -0.31 11.35 -3.06
N HIS A 352 0.27 10.25 -2.56
CA HIS A 352 -0.32 9.52 -1.43
C HIS A 352 -0.22 10.29 -0.12
N ALA A 353 0.87 11.04 0.10
CA ALA A 353 0.98 11.91 1.26
C ALA A 353 -0.03 13.05 1.24
N TYR A 354 -0.30 13.63 0.07
CA TYR A 354 -1.35 14.62 -0.11
C TYR A 354 -2.73 14.05 0.26
N ASP A 355 -3.08 12.87 -0.23
CA ASP A 355 -4.34 12.20 0.10
C ASP A 355 -4.42 11.80 1.58
N GLY A 356 -3.35 11.22 2.13
CA GLY A 356 -3.28 10.84 3.54
C GLY A 356 -3.44 12.02 4.48
N MET A 357 -2.83 13.16 4.16
CA MET A 357 -2.96 14.39 4.94
C MET A 357 -4.38 14.97 4.85
N ASN A 358 -5.00 14.94 3.66
CA ASN A 358 -6.39 15.36 3.50
C ASN A 358 -7.36 14.47 4.28
N LEU A 359 -7.08 13.16 4.43
CA LEU A 359 -7.85 12.27 5.31
C LEU A 359 -7.75 12.69 6.77
N ILE A 360 -6.55 13.04 7.26
CA ILE A 360 -6.35 13.55 8.62
C ILE A 360 -7.14 14.87 8.82
N VAL A 361 -7.03 15.81 7.89
CA VAL A 361 -7.78 17.07 7.93
C VAL A 361 -9.28 16.82 7.99
N LYS A 362 -9.82 15.97 7.11
CA LYS A 362 -11.26 15.63 7.10
C LYS A 362 -11.70 14.94 8.38
N ALA A 363 -10.88 14.06 8.95
CA ALA A 363 -11.18 13.41 10.22
C ALA A 363 -11.29 14.43 11.35
N THR A 364 -10.30 15.35 11.47
CA THR A 364 -10.36 16.42 12.49
C THR A 364 -11.57 17.33 12.31
N GLN A 365 -11.91 17.71 11.09
CA GLN A 365 -13.08 18.53 10.78
C GLN A 365 -14.39 17.81 11.14
N LYS A 366 -14.46 16.49 10.95
CA LYS A 366 -15.67 15.69 11.21
C LYS A 366 -15.94 15.50 12.69
N VAL A 367 -14.92 15.18 13.50
CA VAL A 367 -15.11 14.78 14.90
C VAL A 367 -14.47 15.73 15.91
N GLY A 368 -13.77 16.75 15.46
CA GLY A 368 -13.03 17.67 16.32
C GLY A 368 -11.66 17.10 16.74
N LEU A 369 -11.04 17.82 17.67
CA LEU A 369 -9.69 17.50 18.15
C LEU A 369 -9.76 16.52 19.31
N ASN A 370 -9.87 15.23 18.97
CA ASN A 370 -9.84 14.12 19.90
C ASN A 370 -9.16 12.92 19.20
N ARG A 371 -8.02 12.46 19.72
CA ARG A 371 -7.22 11.39 19.09
C ARG A 371 -8.00 10.10 18.88
N VAL A 372 -8.85 9.72 19.86
CA VAL A 372 -9.64 8.49 19.76
C VAL A 372 -10.74 8.60 18.72
N LEU A 373 -11.42 9.73 18.66
CA LEU A 373 -12.46 9.97 17.65
C LEU A 373 -11.86 10.10 16.24
N ILE A 374 -10.69 10.75 16.12
CA ILE A 374 -9.93 10.81 14.84
C ILE A 374 -9.58 9.39 14.40
N ARG A 375 -9.04 8.57 15.31
CA ARG A 375 -8.78 7.16 15.05
C ARG A 375 -10.03 6.41 14.61
N ASP A 376 -11.13 6.55 15.35
CA ASP A 376 -12.38 5.84 15.04
C ASP A 376 -12.89 6.20 13.62
N VAL A 377 -12.78 7.46 13.21
CA VAL A 377 -13.17 7.90 11.86
C VAL A 377 -12.23 7.33 10.80
N LEU A 378 -10.92 7.38 11.00
CA LEU A 378 -9.93 6.90 10.02
C LEU A 378 -9.93 5.38 9.85
N THR A 379 -10.34 4.64 10.88
CA THR A 379 -10.46 3.17 10.82
C THR A 379 -11.88 2.68 10.54
N ASP A 380 -12.87 3.56 10.47
CA ASP A 380 -14.24 3.17 10.11
C ASP A 380 -14.36 2.94 8.61
N LEU A 381 -14.41 1.67 8.22
CA LEU A 381 -14.55 1.25 6.84
C LEU A 381 -15.75 1.86 6.10
N THR A 382 -16.79 2.24 6.84
CA THR A 382 -17.98 2.87 6.24
C THR A 382 -17.78 4.36 5.99
N SER A 383 -16.93 5.04 6.77
CA SER A 383 -16.71 6.47 6.67
C SER A 383 -15.82 6.86 5.50
N PHE A 384 -14.80 6.05 5.19
CA PHE A 384 -13.85 6.30 4.11
C PHE A 384 -13.97 5.32 2.95
N GLN A 385 -15.01 4.50 2.95
CA GLN A 385 -15.30 3.64 1.82
C GLN A 385 -15.59 4.47 0.58
N GLY A 386 -14.63 4.47 -0.36
CA GLY A 386 -14.75 5.24 -1.56
C GLY A 386 -14.36 6.71 -1.42
N TYR A 387 -13.40 7.04 -0.53
CA TYR A 387 -12.74 8.34 -0.59
C TYR A 387 -12.07 8.51 -1.94
N GLU A 388 -12.49 9.53 -2.69
CA GLU A 388 -11.88 9.91 -3.96
C GLU A 388 -10.75 10.90 -3.68
N GLY A 389 -9.53 10.44 -3.85
CA GLY A 389 -8.32 11.23 -3.76
C GLY A 389 -7.72 11.55 -5.12
N VAL A 390 -6.53 12.15 -5.12
CA VAL A 390 -5.75 12.37 -6.33
C VAL A 390 -5.14 11.08 -6.85
N THR A 391 -4.92 10.10 -5.95
CA THR A 391 -4.43 8.76 -6.30
C THR A 391 -5.55 7.83 -6.78
N GLY A 392 -6.80 8.27 -6.71
CA GLY A 392 -8.00 7.49 -7.04
C GLY A 392 -8.83 7.15 -5.82
N LYS A 393 -9.55 6.05 -5.90
CA LYS A 393 -10.45 5.63 -4.84
C LYS A 393 -9.71 4.83 -3.77
N ILE A 394 -9.54 5.39 -2.59
CA ILE A 394 -8.99 4.71 -1.42
C ILE A 394 -10.06 3.83 -0.78
N ILE A 395 -9.79 2.55 -0.63
CA ILE A 395 -10.68 1.57 0.01
C ILE A 395 -9.87 0.76 1.00
N LEU A 396 -10.20 0.87 2.27
CA LEU A 396 -9.55 0.08 3.31
C LEU A 396 -10.21 -1.29 3.44
N ASP A 397 -9.40 -2.34 3.58
CA ASP A 397 -9.83 -3.66 3.98
C ASP A 397 -9.92 -3.80 5.51
N GLU A 398 -10.19 -5.00 5.99
CA GLU A 398 -10.37 -5.30 7.41
C GLU A 398 -9.10 -5.16 8.24
N SER A 399 -7.93 -5.14 7.60
CA SER A 399 -6.64 -4.84 8.22
C SER A 399 -6.24 -3.37 8.09
N TRP A 400 -7.14 -2.52 7.59
CA TRP A 400 -6.91 -1.10 7.33
C TRP A 400 -5.85 -0.80 6.28
N ASN A 401 -5.68 -1.73 5.35
CA ASN A 401 -4.85 -1.59 4.17
C ASN A 401 -5.66 -1.05 3.00
N ASP A 402 -5.10 -0.14 2.23
CA ASP A 402 -5.71 0.27 0.96
C ASP A 402 -5.60 -0.87 -0.06
N ILE A 403 -6.76 -1.33 -0.52
CA ILE A 403 -6.89 -2.30 -1.61
C ILE A 403 -7.31 -1.62 -2.91
N GLY A 404 -6.87 -0.39 -3.12
CA GLY A 404 -7.03 0.39 -4.35
C GLY A 404 -6.49 -0.32 -5.59
N ASP A 405 -6.75 0.28 -6.76
CA ASP A 405 -6.31 -0.29 -8.03
C ASP A 405 -4.80 -0.21 -8.18
N ILE A 406 -4.20 -1.29 -8.68
CA ILE A 406 -2.81 -1.31 -9.14
C ILE A 406 -2.81 -1.12 -10.66
N TRP A 407 -1.83 -0.39 -11.15
CA TRP A 407 -1.60 -0.14 -12.55
C TRP A 407 -0.30 -0.81 -13.00
N MET A 408 -0.26 -1.28 -14.23
CA MET A 408 0.99 -1.65 -14.89
C MET A 408 1.60 -0.39 -15.49
N ALA A 409 2.90 -0.21 -15.31
CA ALA A 409 3.69 0.89 -15.86
C ALA A 409 4.74 0.31 -16.82
N GLU A 410 4.65 0.64 -18.09
CA GLU A 410 5.60 0.18 -19.13
C GLU A 410 6.33 1.38 -19.72
N VAL A 411 7.64 1.31 -19.84
CA VAL A 411 8.40 2.37 -20.52
C VAL A 411 8.25 2.23 -22.03
N LYS A 412 7.70 3.27 -22.66
CA LYS A 412 7.54 3.41 -24.12
C LYS A 412 7.97 4.79 -24.57
N ASN A 413 8.80 4.83 -25.60
CA ASN A 413 9.35 6.08 -26.13
C ASN A 413 9.99 6.96 -25.04
N GLY A 414 10.69 6.31 -24.08
CA GLY A 414 11.37 6.98 -22.97
C GLY A 414 10.47 7.56 -21.88
N GLN A 415 9.18 7.19 -21.83
CA GLN A 415 8.22 7.62 -20.81
C GLN A 415 7.40 6.43 -20.29
N PHE A 416 6.88 6.52 -19.07
CA PHE A 416 5.94 5.53 -18.56
C PHE A 416 4.56 5.71 -19.18
N GLU A 417 4.01 4.61 -19.72
CA GLU A 417 2.60 4.46 -20.06
C GLU A 417 1.92 3.56 -19.03
N PHE A 418 0.67 3.84 -18.69
CA PHE A 418 -0.06 3.14 -17.63
C PHE A 418 -1.27 2.41 -18.21
N SER A 419 -1.45 1.16 -17.75
CA SER A 419 -2.63 0.35 -18.05
C SER A 419 -3.13 -0.33 -16.76
N PRO A 420 -4.46 -0.58 -16.62
CA PRO A 420 -4.98 -1.29 -15.46
C PRO A 420 -4.32 -2.67 -15.32
N SER A 421 -4.06 -3.08 -14.10
CA SER A 421 -3.69 -4.47 -13.83
C SER A 421 -4.92 -5.36 -14.06
N PRO A 422 -4.84 -6.40 -14.92
CA PRO A 422 -5.97 -7.25 -15.26
C PRO A 422 -6.59 -7.96 -14.06
N GLU A 423 -5.76 -8.27 -13.08
CA GLU A 423 -6.12 -9.08 -11.93
C GLU A 423 -6.81 -8.33 -10.79
N LEU A 424 -6.56 -7.04 -10.66
CA LEU A 424 -7.11 -6.21 -9.59
C LEU A 424 -8.25 -5.30 -10.07
N GLY A 425 -8.42 -5.14 -11.39
CA GLY A 425 -9.43 -4.28 -11.99
C GLY A 425 -10.88 -4.74 -11.80
N GLU A 426 -11.13 -6.04 -11.68
CA GLU A 426 -12.43 -6.57 -11.28
C GLU A 426 -12.39 -6.99 -9.81
N ARG A 427 -12.75 -6.08 -8.94
CA ARG A 427 -13.06 -6.43 -7.56
C ARG A 427 -14.29 -7.33 -7.58
N ALA A 428 -14.07 -8.62 -7.39
CA ALA A 428 -15.16 -9.50 -7.08
C ALA A 428 -15.81 -9.00 -5.78
N HIS A 429 -16.93 -8.30 -5.88
CA HIS A 429 -17.87 -8.12 -4.78
C HIS A 429 -18.50 -9.48 -4.41
N SER A 430 -17.70 -10.52 -4.39
CA SER A 430 -18.14 -11.82 -3.97
C SER A 430 -17.92 -11.92 -2.47
N GLY A 431 -18.88 -11.44 -1.71
CA GLY A 431 -19.11 -11.88 -0.33
C GLY A 431 -19.41 -13.36 -0.22
N LYS A 432 -18.80 -14.18 -1.05
CA LYS A 432 -18.80 -15.62 -0.91
C LYS A 432 -17.65 -15.99 0.02
N MET A 433 -17.95 -15.99 1.32
CA MET A 433 -17.20 -16.89 2.19
C MET A 433 -17.36 -18.29 1.61
N VAL A 434 -16.26 -18.86 1.11
CA VAL A 434 -16.20 -20.30 0.87
C VAL A 434 -16.44 -20.92 2.23
N GLY A 435 -17.62 -21.55 2.41
CA GLY A 435 -17.97 -22.21 3.66
C GLY A 435 -16.89 -23.20 4.04
N TYR A 436 -16.50 -23.17 5.28
CA TYR A 436 -15.68 -24.18 5.95
C TYR A 436 -16.51 -25.44 6.20
#